data_b072ef469f241e7cb62f12138c11c75f
#
_entry.id   b072ef469f241e7cb62f12138c11c75f
#
_cell.length_a   1.000
_cell.length_b   1.000
_cell.length_c   1.000
_cell.angle_alpha   90.00
_cell.angle_beta   90.00
_cell.angle_gamma   90.00
#
_symmetry.space_group_name_H-M   'P 1'
#
loop_
_entity.id
_entity.type
_entity.pdbx_description
1 polymer ?
#
loop_
_entity_poly.entity_id
_entity_poly.type
_entity_poly.pdbx_seq_one_letter_code
_entity_poly.pdbx_strand_id
1 'polypeptide(L)'
;MTESNAAMNDTQQPAPFDPASAGWQPYKDEGFIGLVGPFWSRPQKTDMGESFEYAFLAETKHHNRRGVVQGGMLMTFADRSMGMTCWYANDKQPQATVQLDMHFVDAVQVGEFVECRCKVVRRTRALVFMSGELVVGDRVVATANGVWKTLGKR
;
A
#
# COMPACT_ATOMS: atom_id res chain seq x y z
N MET A 1 52.03 -13.03 -28.58
CA MET A 1 51.79 -12.32 -27.34
C MET A 1 50.84 -11.16 -27.63
N THR A 2 49.58 -11.32 -27.41
CA THR A 2 48.59 -10.25 -27.42
C THR A 2 47.58 -10.60 -26.35
N GLU A 3 47.77 -9.93 -25.20
CA GLU A 3 46.82 -10.02 -24.07
C GLU A 3 45.56 -9.25 -24.44
N SER A 4 44.45 -9.96 -24.54
CA SER A 4 43.13 -9.36 -24.66
C SER A 4 42.65 -8.97 -23.28
N ASN A 5 42.64 -7.67 -23.04
CA ASN A 5 42.10 -7.05 -21.82
C ASN A 5 40.56 -7.03 -21.92
N ALA A 6 39.90 -8.03 -21.32
CA ALA A 6 38.46 -8.04 -21.17
C ALA A 6 38.11 -7.04 -20.08
N ALA A 7 37.64 -5.86 -20.47
CA ALA A 7 37.03 -4.90 -19.56
C ALA A 7 35.74 -5.54 -18.99
N MET A 8 35.75 -5.83 -17.70
CA MET A 8 34.53 -6.19 -16.95
C MET A 8 33.59 -4.98 -16.95
N ASN A 9 32.52 -5.12 -17.68
CA ASN A 9 31.38 -4.19 -17.57
C ASN A 9 30.77 -4.38 -16.17
N ASP A 10 31.12 -3.49 -15.29
CA ASP A 10 30.49 -3.33 -13.97
C ASP A 10 29.09 -2.74 -14.22
N THR A 11 28.12 -3.61 -14.47
CA THR A 11 26.71 -3.22 -14.51
C THR A 11 26.30 -2.91 -13.08
N GLN A 12 26.52 -1.67 -12.66
CA GLN A 12 25.98 -1.12 -11.43
C GLN A 12 24.48 -1.34 -11.44
N GLN A 13 24.01 -2.29 -10.63
CA GLN A 13 22.58 -2.40 -10.34
C GLN A 13 22.09 -1.05 -9.80
N PRO A 14 20.98 -0.52 -10.32
CA PRO A 14 20.43 0.71 -9.81
C PRO A 14 20.22 0.57 -8.28
N ALA A 15 20.60 1.62 -7.56
CA ALA A 15 20.42 1.65 -6.11
C ALA A 15 18.97 1.31 -5.75
N PRO A 16 18.74 0.55 -4.67
CA PRO A 16 17.38 0.21 -4.24
C PRO A 16 16.58 1.50 -3.99
N PHE A 17 15.31 1.48 -4.34
CA PHE A 17 14.42 2.63 -4.13
C PHE A 17 14.38 2.99 -2.64
N ASP A 18 14.68 4.25 -2.34
CA ASP A 18 14.57 4.80 -0.99
C ASP A 18 13.29 5.62 -0.85
N PRO A 19 12.25 5.12 -0.14
CA PRO A 19 11.01 5.85 0.03
C PRO A 19 11.17 7.20 0.72
N ALA A 20 12.13 7.34 1.64
CA ALA A 20 12.36 8.57 2.37
C ALA A 20 12.78 9.72 1.45
N SER A 21 13.56 9.43 0.41
CA SER A 21 13.97 10.43 -0.59
C SER A 21 12.80 10.99 -1.41
N ALA A 22 11.68 10.24 -1.47
CA ALA A 22 10.45 10.64 -2.15
C ALA A 22 9.39 11.22 -1.18
N GLY A 23 9.80 11.57 0.04
CA GLY A 23 8.93 12.21 1.04
C GLY A 23 8.04 11.25 1.82
N TRP A 24 8.23 9.95 1.66
CA TRP A 24 7.53 8.95 2.44
C TRP A 24 8.15 8.81 3.84
N GLN A 25 7.31 8.60 4.84
CA GLN A 25 7.75 8.34 6.20
C GLN A 25 7.18 6.99 6.68
N PRO A 26 8.03 6.13 7.26
CA PRO A 26 7.54 4.88 7.84
C PRO A 26 6.70 5.21 9.07
N TYR A 27 5.56 4.57 9.20
CA TYR A 27 4.82 4.63 10.45
C TYR A 27 4.80 3.25 11.10
N LYS A 28 4.98 3.24 12.42
CA LYS A 28 4.92 2.03 13.21
C LYS A 28 3.48 1.79 13.63
N ASP A 29 3.11 0.53 13.61
CA ASP A 29 1.83 0.06 14.13
C ASP A 29 2.09 -1.15 15.04
N GLU A 30 1.12 -1.53 15.83
CA GLU A 30 1.21 -2.68 16.72
C GLU A 30 0.46 -3.88 16.15
N GLY A 31 0.59 -5.03 16.79
CA GLY A 31 -0.10 -6.25 16.44
C GLY A 31 0.26 -6.74 15.04
N PHE A 32 -0.74 -7.19 14.31
CA PHE A 32 -0.54 -7.81 13.00
C PHE A 32 0.07 -6.84 11.97
N ILE A 33 -0.35 -5.59 11.96
CA ILE A 33 0.21 -4.59 11.04
C ILE A 33 1.68 -4.34 11.36
N GLY A 34 2.07 -4.33 12.64
CA GLY A 34 3.47 -4.23 13.05
C GLY A 34 4.33 -5.39 12.57
N LEU A 35 3.77 -6.60 12.48
CA LEU A 35 4.49 -7.80 11.96
C LEU A 35 4.76 -7.70 10.46
N VAL A 36 3.80 -7.22 9.68
CA VAL A 36 3.92 -7.13 8.22
C VAL A 36 4.45 -5.77 7.73
N GLY A 37 4.51 -4.76 8.59
CA GLY A 37 5.08 -3.45 8.30
C GLY A 37 6.63 -3.45 8.25
N PRO A 38 7.24 -2.25 8.21
CA PRO A 38 6.58 -0.95 8.29
C PRO A 38 5.77 -0.62 7.05
N PHE A 39 4.64 0.06 7.24
CA PHE A 39 3.99 0.77 6.15
C PHE A 39 4.52 2.20 6.10
N TRP A 40 4.32 2.85 4.98
CA TRP A 40 4.78 4.21 4.72
C TRP A 40 3.59 5.11 4.48
N SER A 41 3.69 6.35 4.88
CA SER A 41 2.69 7.37 4.60
C SER A 41 3.32 8.67 4.15
N ARG A 42 2.57 9.42 3.36
CA ARG A 42 2.94 10.75 2.89
C ARG A 42 1.70 11.65 2.98
N PRO A 43 1.81 12.90 3.52
CA PRO A 43 0.69 13.82 3.55
C PRO A 43 0.15 14.13 2.16
N GLN A 44 -1.17 14.15 2.03
CA GLN A 44 -1.88 14.51 0.82
C GLN A 44 -2.96 15.54 1.14
N LYS A 45 -3.09 16.57 0.31
CA LYS A 45 -4.22 17.50 0.38
C LYS A 45 -5.31 17.02 -0.56
N THR A 46 -6.54 16.94 -0.04
CA THR A 46 -7.72 16.58 -0.81
C THR A 46 -8.81 17.64 -0.62
N ASP A 47 -9.82 17.63 -1.50
CA ASP A 47 -11.00 18.50 -1.36
C ASP A 47 -11.76 18.23 -0.06
N MET A 48 -11.56 17.08 0.57
CA MET A 48 -12.15 16.70 1.85
C MET A 48 -11.27 17.03 3.06
N GLY A 49 -10.15 17.74 2.85
CA GLY A 49 -9.22 18.14 3.89
C GLY A 49 -7.94 17.31 3.92
N GLU A 50 -7.36 17.15 5.13
CA GLU A 50 -6.14 16.39 5.35
C GLU A 50 -6.37 14.90 5.10
N SER A 51 -5.45 14.29 4.37
CA SER A 51 -5.40 12.85 4.13
C SER A 51 -3.95 12.41 3.98
N PHE A 52 -3.74 11.10 3.79
CA PHE A 52 -2.42 10.53 3.54
C PHE A 52 -2.49 9.55 2.39
N GLU A 53 -1.42 9.49 1.63
CA GLU A 53 -1.10 8.37 0.76
C GLU A 53 -0.42 7.28 1.59
N TYR A 54 -0.62 6.03 1.20
CA TYR A 54 -0.06 4.87 1.89
C TYR A 54 0.70 3.98 0.92
N ALA A 55 1.79 3.39 1.42
CA ALA A 55 2.61 2.47 0.65
C ALA A 55 3.27 1.41 1.54
N PHE A 56 3.79 0.36 0.93
CA PHE A 56 4.74 -0.55 1.58
C PHE A 56 5.84 -0.98 0.61
N LEU A 57 7.03 -1.22 1.14
CA LEU A 57 8.11 -1.85 0.40
C LEU A 57 7.97 -3.37 0.54
N ALA A 58 7.89 -4.07 -0.58
CA ALA A 58 7.78 -5.52 -0.57
C ALA A 58 9.10 -6.15 -0.11
N GLU A 59 9.04 -6.90 0.98
CA GLU A 59 10.18 -7.58 1.60
C GLU A 59 10.03 -9.10 1.50
N THR A 60 11.11 -9.81 1.77
CA THR A 60 11.14 -11.28 1.75
C THR A 60 10.07 -11.91 2.63
N LYS A 61 9.75 -11.31 3.79
CA LYS A 61 8.69 -11.81 4.69
C LYS A 61 7.28 -11.79 4.08
N HIS A 62 7.09 -11.06 2.98
CA HIS A 62 5.79 -10.91 2.31
C HIS A 62 5.56 -11.91 1.19
N HIS A 63 6.60 -12.67 0.76
CA HIS A 63 6.48 -13.54 -0.39
C HIS A 63 5.76 -14.87 -0.07
N ASN A 64 5.14 -15.43 -1.10
CA ASN A 64 4.58 -16.78 -1.09
C ASN A 64 5.60 -17.81 -1.61
N ARG A 65 5.18 -19.08 -1.76
CA ARG A 65 6.04 -20.15 -2.30
C ARG A 65 6.61 -19.87 -3.70
N ARG A 66 5.98 -19.01 -4.48
CA ARG A 66 6.41 -18.64 -5.83
C ARG A 66 7.38 -17.46 -5.85
N GLY A 67 7.73 -16.92 -4.69
CA GLY A 67 8.66 -15.79 -4.56
C GLY A 67 8.04 -14.41 -4.83
N VAL A 68 6.74 -14.32 -5.06
CA VAL A 68 6.02 -13.06 -5.23
C VAL A 68 5.21 -12.72 -3.98
N VAL A 69 4.85 -11.46 -3.80
CA VAL A 69 4.08 -11.02 -2.62
C VAL A 69 2.78 -11.81 -2.51
N GLN A 70 2.52 -12.31 -1.31
CA GLN A 70 1.31 -13.07 -0.98
C GLN A 70 0.07 -12.19 -1.14
N GLY A 71 -0.97 -12.73 -1.80
CA GLY A 71 -2.23 -12.00 -2.00
C GLY A 71 -2.87 -11.52 -0.70
N GLY A 72 -2.76 -12.30 0.38
CA GLY A 72 -3.20 -11.89 1.71
C GLY A 72 -2.45 -10.67 2.24
N MET A 73 -1.18 -10.47 1.89
CA MET A 73 -0.44 -9.25 2.22
C MET A 73 -0.99 -8.03 1.47
N LEU A 74 -1.28 -8.17 0.18
CA LEU A 74 -1.89 -7.11 -0.61
C LEU A 74 -3.28 -6.75 -0.05
N MET A 75 -4.05 -7.75 0.37
CA MET A 75 -5.35 -7.54 1.00
C MET A 75 -5.24 -6.84 2.36
N THR A 76 -4.28 -7.22 3.18
CA THR A 76 -3.98 -6.55 4.46
C THR A 76 -3.60 -5.09 4.24
N PHE A 77 -2.75 -4.83 3.26
CA PHE A 77 -2.33 -3.47 2.92
C PHE A 77 -3.50 -2.63 2.39
N ALA A 78 -4.35 -3.19 1.53
CA ALA A 78 -5.55 -2.52 1.04
C ALA A 78 -6.53 -2.19 2.16
N ASP A 79 -6.84 -3.16 3.03
CA ASP A 79 -7.73 -2.95 4.19
C ASP A 79 -7.22 -1.82 5.10
N ARG A 80 -5.93 -1.85 5.43
CA ARG A 80 -5.33 -0.83 6.29
C ARG A 80 -5.33 0.55 5.64
N SER A 81 -4.89 0.65 4.38
CA SER A 81 -4.75 1.92 3.67
C SER A 81 -6.09 2.57 3.36
N MET A 82 -7.03 1.79 2.83
CA MET A 82 -8.38 2.27 2.54
C MET A 82 -9.15 2.59 3.82
N GLY A 83 -8.96 1.78 4.87
CA GLY A 83 -9.53 2.04 6.20
C GLY A 83 -9.02 3.35 6.82
N MET A 84 -7.73 3.64 6.70
CA MET A 84 -7.17 4.92 7.16
C MET A 84 -7.70 6.10 6.36
N THR A 85 -7.77 5.99 5.03
CA THR A 85 -8.37 7.04 4.19
C THR A 85 -9.86 7.25 4.54
N CYS A 86 -10.59 6.17 4.77
CA CYS A 86 -11.97 6.21 5.24
C CYS A 86 -12.09 6.91 6.59
N TRP A 87 -11.19 6.63 7.53
CA TRP A 87 -11.19 7.22 8.86
C TRP A 87 -11.01 8.74 8.82
N TYR A 88 -10.09 9.25 8.00
CA TYR A 88 -9.94 10.69 7.77
C TYR A 88 -11.20 11.30 7.14
N ALA A 89 -11.76 10.66 6.13
CA ALA A 89 -12.98 11.11 5.46
C ALA A 89 -14.23 11.03 6.34
N ASN A 90 -14.19 10.24 7.41
CA ASN A 90 -15.30 10.01 8.34
C ASN A 90 -15.11 10.75 9.69
N ASP A 91 -14.47 11.91 9.66
CA ASP A 91 -14.23 12.76 10.83
C ASP A 91 -13.55 12.01 11.99
N LYS A 92 -12.67 11.06 11.66
CA LYS A 92 -11.91 10.22 12.60
C LYS A 92 -12.81 9.43 13.57
N GLN A 93 -14.02 9.06 13.14
CA GLN A 93 -14.91 8.25 13.96
C GLN A 93 -14.49 6.78 13.96
N PRO A 94 -14.73 6.05 15.06
CA PRO A 94 -14.51 4.61 15.09
C PRO A 94 -15.27 3.91 13.97
N GLN A 95 -14.61 2.94 13.32
CA GLN A 95 -15.17 2.23 12.18
C GLN A 95 -14.68 0.79 12.13
N ALA A 96 -15.36 -0.03 11.38
CA ALA A 96 -14.98 -1.41 11.11
C ALA A 96 -15.21 -1.74 9.63
N THR A 97 -14.30 -2.53 9.07
CA THR A 97 -14.44 -3.10 7.72
C THR A 97 -15.62 -4.07 7.71
N VAL A 98 -16.57 -3.84 6.82
CA VAL A 98 -17.72 -4.74 6.60
C VAL A 98 -17.44 -5.67 5.45
N GLN A 99 -16.83 -5.15 4.40
CA GLN A 99 -16.54 -5.87 3.17
C GLN A 99 -15.31 -5.30 2.50
N LEU A 100 -14.50 -6.17 1.94
CA LEU A 100 -13.38 -5.84 1.07
C LEU A 100 -13.27 -6.90 -0.02
N ASP A 101 -13.52 -6.50 -1.25
CA ASP A 101 -13.35 -7.33 -2.45
C ASP A 101 -12.11 -6.88 -3.21
N MET A 102 -11.31 -7.83 -3.66
CA MET A 102 -10.11 -7.55 -4.43
C MET A 102 -9.99 -8.43 -5.66
N HIS A 103 -9.45 -7.84 -6.72
CA HIS A 103 -8.92 -8.57 -7.85
C HIS A 103 -7.40 -8.41 -7.88
N PHE A 104 -6.69 -9.52 -7.91
CA PHE A 104 -5.23 -9.54 -8.07
C PHE A 104 -4.92 -9.56 -9.57
N VAL A 105 -4.42 -8.46 -10.07
CA VAL A 105 -4.27 -8.22 -11.52
C VAL A 105 -2.90 -8.62 -12.00
N ASP A 106 -1.86 -8.35 -11.21
CA ASP A 106 -0.47 -8.65 -11.55
C ASP A 106 0.35 -8.97 -10.31
N ALA A 107 1.46 -9.69 -10.50
CA ALA A 107 2.36 -10.07 -9.42
C ALA A 107 3.18 -8.88 -8.92
N VAL A 108 3.42 -8.84 -7.60
CA VAL A 108 4.35 -7.91 -6.97
C VAL A 108 5.60 -8.69 -6.57
N GLN A 109 6.77 -8.18 -6.99
CA GLN A 109 8.07 -8.76 -6.66
C GLN A 109 8.60 -8.20 -5.34
N VAL A 110 9.42 -8.97 -4.64
CA VAL A 110 10.21 -8.46 -3.51
C VAL A 110 11.11 -7.31 -4.00
N GLY A 111 11.14 -6.21 -3.26
CA GLY A 111 11.87 -4.99 -3.62
C GLY A 111 11.01 -3.94 -4.32
N GLU A 112 9.81 -4.28 -4.79
CA GLU A 112 8.90 -3.30 -5.37
C GLU A 112 8.19 -2.46 -4.28
N PHE A 113 7.96 -1.20 -4.59
CA PHE A 113 7.23 -0.27 -3.72
C PHE A 113 5.78 -0.15 -4.19
N VAL A 114 4.85 -0.56 -3.33
CA VAL A 114 3.43 -0.64 -3.63
C VAL A 114 2.70 0.50 -2.97
N GLU A 115 2.02 1.32 -3.78
CA GLU A 115 1.19 2.43 -3.31
C GLU A 115 -0.29 2.06 -3.37
N CYS A 116 -1.09 2.62 -2.48
CA CYS A 116 -2.55 2.51 -2.52
C CYS A 116 -3.16 3.84 -2.98
N ARG A 117 -3.75 3.83 -4.16
CA ARG A 117 -4.54 4.95 -4.71
C ARG A 117 -6.01 4.67 -4.47
N CYS A 118 -6.59 5.27 -3.45
CA CYS A 118 -7.99 5.03 -3.09
C CYS A 118 -8.78 6.33 -2.93
N LYS A 119 -10.09 6.20 -3.05
CA LYS A 119 -11.03 7.31 -2.92
C LYS A 119 -12.32 6.88 -2.26
N VAL A 120 -12.96 7.82 -1.60
CA VAL A 120 -14.34 7.68 -1.15
C VAL A 120 -15.26 7.76 -2.37
N VAL A 121 -16.05 6.72 -2.59
CA VAL A 121 -17.09 6.68 -3.62
C VAL A 121 -18.34 7.38 -3.10
N ARG A 122 -18.73 7.03 -1.86
CA ARG A 122 -19.87 7.64 -1.18
C ARG A 122 -19.75 7.48 0.33
N ARG A 123 -20.09 8.53 1.05
CA ARG A 123 -20.30 8.50 2.50
C ARG A 123 -21.79 8.64 2.81
N THR A 124 -22.30 7.80 3.67
CA THR A 124 -23.63 7.90 4.28
C THR A 124 -23.46 8.11 5.78
N ARG A 125 -24.57 8.23 6.51
CA ARG A 125 -24.54 8.36 7.97
C ARG A 125 -23.88 7.16 8.67
N ALA A 126 -24.03 5.95 8.11
CA ALA A 126 -23.61 4.70 8.75
C ALA A 126 -22.50 3.96 7.99
N LEU A 127 -22.35 4.22 6.70
CA LEU A 127 -21.46 3.47 5.80
C LEU A 127 -20.63 4.42 4.94
N VAL A 128 -19.40 4.01 4.67
CA VAL A 128 -18.52 4.65 3.69
C VAL A 128 -18.13 3.61 2.64
N PHE A 129 -18.39 3.92 1.38
CA PHE A 129 -18.05 3.10 0.22
C PHE A 129 -16.75 3.63 -0.39
N MET A 130 -15.81 2.74 -0.60
CA MET A 130 -14.46 3.07 -1.08
C MET A 130 -14.12 2.25 -2.32
N SER A 131 -13.32 2.83 -3.20
CA SER A 131 -12.63 2.09 -4.26
C SER A 131 -11.16 2.43 -4.26
N GLY A 132 -10.31 1.51 -4.69
CA GLY A 132 -8.87 1.71 -4.72
C GLY A 132 -8.16 0.79 -5.69
N GLU A 133 -6.94 1.19 -6.00
CA GLU A 133 -5.98 0.42 -6.78
C GLU A 133 -4.68 0.33 -6.00
N LEU A 134 -4.07 -0.84 -6.00
CA LEU A 134 -2.68 -1.01 -5.60
C LEU A 134 -1.82 -0.94 -6.85
N VAL A 135 -0.78 -0.11 -6.80
CA VAL A 135 0.07 0.18 -7.97
C VAL A 135 1.55 0.08 -7.62
N VAL A 136 2.35 -0.32 -8.59
CA VAL A 136 3.80 -0.21 -8.59
C VAL A 136 4.18 0.72 -9.74
N GLY A 137 4.54 1.96 -9.42
CA GLY A 137 4.66 3.00 -10.44
C GLY A 137 3.31 3.22 -11.14
N ASP A 138 3.28 3.00 -12.47
CA ASP A 138 2.05 3.11 -13.26
C ASP A 138 1.33 1.76 -13.48
N ARG A 139 1.90 0.66 -12.99
CA ARG A 139 1.37 -0.68 -13.16
C ARG A 139 0.36 -1.00 -12.07
N VAL A 140 -0.90 -1.25 -12.43
CA VAL A 140 -1.93 -1.72 -11.50
C VAL A 140 -1.66 -3.19 -11.17
N VAL A 141 -1.52 -3.51 -9.90
CA VAL A 141 -1.27 -4.88 -9.40
C VAL A 141 -2.50 -5.48 -8.73
N ALA A 142 -3.38 -4.66 -8.20
CA ALA A 142 -4.68 -5.10 -7.68
C ALA A 142 -5.70 -3.97 -7.72
N THR A 143 -6.98 -4.32 -7.80
CA THR A 143 -8.10 -3.40 -7.60
C THR A 143 -8.90 -3.81 -6.39
N ALA A 144 -9.48 -2.86 -5.67
CA ALA A 144 -10.24 -3.11 -4.46
C ALA A 144 -11.51 -2.25 -4.38
N ASN A 145 -12.56 -2.84 -3.82
CA ASN A 145 -13.77 -2.13 -3.40
C ASN A 145 -14.10 -2.56 -1.98
N GLY A 146 -14.49 -1.62 -1.14
CA GLY A 146 -14.76 -1.91 0.25
C GLY A 146 -15.86 -1.05 0.85
N VAL A 147 -16.40 -1.53 1.95
CA VAL A 147 -17.42 -0.85 2.75
C VAL A 147 -16.98 -0.84 4.21
N TRP A 148 -16.98 0.33 4.81
CA TRP A 148 -16.70 0.53 6.23
C TRP A 148 -17.94 1.04 6.94
N LYS A 149 -18.22 0.47 8.11
CA LYS A 149 -19.32 0.89 8.96
C LYS A 149 -18.80 1.84 10.04
N THR A 150 -19.41 3.00 10.16
CA THR A 150 -19.19 3.90 11.29
C THR A 150 -19.79 3.27 12.55
N LEU A 151 -18.97 3.13 13.59
CA LEU A 151 -19.41 2.61 14.88
C LEU A 151 -19.90 3.77 15.73
N GLY A 152 -21.05 3.62 16.39
CA GLY A 152 -21.53 4.60 17.34
C GLY A 152 -20.55 4.80 18.52
N LYS A 153 -20.56 5.97 19.14
CA LYS A 153 -19.89 6.16 20.43
C LYS A 153 -20.50 5.17 21.43
N ARG A 154 -19.66 4.34 22.02
CA ARG A 154 -20.04 3.52 23.18
C ARG A 154 -20.18 4.39 24.40
#